data_ff299f0903f0c8996f214ec081e398a7
#
_entry.id   ff299f0903f0c8996f214ec081e398a7
#
_cell.length_a   1.000
_cell.length_b   1.000
_cell.length_c   1.000
_cell.angle_alpha   90.00
_cell.angle_beta   90.00
_cell.angle_gamma   90.00
#
_symmetry.space_group_name_H-M   'P 1'
#
loop_
_entity.id
_entity.type
_entity.pdbx_description
1 polymer ?
#
loop_
_entity_poly.entity_id
_entity_poly.type
_entity_poly.pdbx_seq_one_letter_code
_entity_poly.pdbx_strand_id
1 'polypeptide(L)'
;MQDVGMQYHIHCNKGDVGRYVFLPGDPGRCQSIASYFDNPVHIGMNREYNIYTGTMLGQKVSVCSTGIGGPSASIAMEELAAIGADTFIRVGTCGGIAMDVLPGDVVVATGAIRYEHTSLEYAPIEFPAVPDFDVTAALKAASESLGYRTHTGVVQCKDSFYGQHSPEKSPVYYDLLQKWESWKRLGVKASEMESAALFVVAAALGVRCGSCFHAVWNQEREKAGLAMPMTEDTTGAVKVGIEAIKRVIAADLENGK
;
A
#
# COMPACT_ATOMS: atom_id res chain seq x y z
N MET A 1 5.34 22.91 -20.12
CA MET A 1 4.51 22.19 -19.14
C MET A 1 3.17 22.88 -19.10
N GLN A 2 2.09 22.20 -19.43
CA GLN A 2 0.76 22.78 -19.24
C GLN A 2 0.59 23.05 -17.75
N ASP A 3 0.00 24.20 -17.41
CA ASP A 3 -0.40 24.54 -16.06
C ASP A 3 -1.45 23.52 -15.60
N VAL A 4 -0.99 22.55 -14.80
CA VAL A 4 -1.89 21.53 -14.25
C VAL A 4 -2.61 22.22 -13.10
N GLY A 5 -3.80 22.74 -13.36
CA GLY A 5 -4.65 23.36 -12.34
C GLY A 5 -5.00 22.41 -11.20
N MET A 6 -5.89 22.84 -10.33
CA MET A 6 -6.40 22.01 -9.22
C MET A 6 -6.88 20.64 -9.70
N GLN A 7 -6.37 19.58 -9.08
CA GLN A 7 -6.74 18.21 -9.39
C GLN A 7 -8.21 17.95 -9.02
N TYR A 8 -8.90 17.19 -9.85
CA TYR A 8 -10.36 17.07 -9.75
C TYR A 8 -10.84 16.31 -8.51
N HIS A 9 -10.17 15.21 -8.15
CA HIS A 9 -10.61 14.37 -7.04
C HIS A 9 -9.91 14.75 -5.73
N ILE A 10 -8.59 14.94 -5.74
CA ILE A 10 -7.83 15.24 -4.51
C ILE A 10 -7.88 16.72 -4.12
N HIS A 11 -8.38 17.61 -4.98
CA HIS A 11 -8.48 19.06 -4.76
C HIS A 11 -7.16 19.72 -4.33
N CYS A 12 -6.04 19.28 -4.90
CA CYS A 12 -4.71 19.84 -4.66
C CYS A 12 -4.11 20.47 -5.93
N ASN A 13 -3.25 21.45 -5.72
CA ASN A 13 -2.47 22.09 -6.77
C ASN A 13 -1.00 21.66 -6.68
N LYS A 14 -0.24 21.95 -7.73
CA LYS A 14 1.21 21.80 -7.71
C LYS A 14 1.81 22.61 -6.56
N GLY A 15 2.62 21.95 -5.72
CA GLY A 15 3.24 22.54 -4.54
C GLY A 15 2.51 22.26 -3.23
N ASP A 16 1.27 21.81 -3.25
CA ASP A 16 0.53 21.45 -2.03
C ASP A 16 1.06 20.14 -1.42
N VAL A 17 1.54 19.22 -2.25
CA VAL A 17 2.06 17.91 -1.83
C VAL A 17 3.57 17.78 -2.04
N GLY A 18 4.19 16.86 -1.31
CA GLY A 18 5.60 16.48 -1.49
C GLY A 18 5.79 15.41 -2.57
N ARG A 19 7.05 15.18 -2.96
CA ARG A 19 7.38 14.09 -3.89
C ARG A 19 7.27 12.70 -3.27
N TYR A 20 7.31 12.59 -1.95
CA TYR A 20 7.19 11.34 -1.20
C TYR A 20 5.82 11.29 -0.54
N VAL A 21 5.01 10.26 -0.85
CA VAL A 21 3.62 10.20 -0.40
C VAL A 21 3.30 8.85 0.24
N PHE A 22 2.71 8.90 1.44
CA PHE A 22 2.10 7.74 2.08
C PHE A 22 0.66 7.57 1.61
N LEU A 23 0.29 6.33 1.31
CA LEU A 23 -1.04 5.95 0.84
C LEU A 23 -1.71 4.97 1.81
N PRO A 24 -2.31 5.43 2.93
CA PRO A 24 -3.23 4.60 3.71
C PRO A 24 -4.58 4.49 3.02
N GLY A 25 -5.32 3.40 3.25
CA GLY A 25 -6.69 3.29 2.75
C GLY A 25 -7.66 4.18 3.55
N ASP A 26 -7.58 4.13 4.87
CA ASP A 26 -8.47 4.82 5.80
C ASP A 26 -8.10 6.30 5.98
N PRO A 27 -9.03 7.25 5.68
CA PRO A 27 -8.82 8.68 5.92
C PRO A 27 -8.49 9.03 7.38
N GLY A 28 -8.97 8.24 8.33
CA GLY A 28 -8.71 8.43 9.77
C GLY A 28 -7.24 8.23 10.14
N ARG A 29 -6.45 7.51 9.33
CA ARG A 29 -5.01 7.30 9.57
C ARG A 29 -4.13 8.46 9.13
N CYS A 30 -4.64 9.37 8.29
CA CYS A 30 -3.80 10.44 7.72
C CYS A 30 -3.21 11.34 8.80
N GLN A 31 -4.00 11.74 9.78
CA GLN A 31 -3.52 12.60 10.88
C GLN A 31 -2.47 11.88 11.75
N SER A 32 -2.65 10.60 12.04
CA SER A 32 -1.68 9.83 12.82
C SER A 32 -0.36 9.62 12.06
N ILE A 33 -0.39 9.43 10.74
CA ILE A 33 0.81 9.37 9.91
C ILE A 33 1.48 10.74 9.84
N ALA A 34 0.71 11.80 9.65
CA ALA A 34 1.22 13.16 9.60
C ALA A 34 1.89 13.61 10.91
N SER A 35 1.51 13.03 12.06
CA SER A 35 2.15 13.34 13.34
C SER A 35 3.64 12.95 13.42
N TYR A 36 4.14 12.16 12.48
CA TYR A 36 5.57 11.84 12.32
C TYR A 36 6.32 12.84 11.44
N PHE A 37 5.62 13.80 10.80
CA PHE A 37 6.23 14.83 9.96
C PHE A 37 6.63 16.05 10.80
N ASP A 38 7.63 16.79 10.34
CA ASP A 38 7.92 18.12 10.87
C ASP A 38 6.92 19.12 10.29
N ASN A 39 6.31 19.94 11.16
CA ASN A 39 5.36 20.99 10.81
C ASN A 39 4.22 20.52 9.88
N PRO A 40 3.44 19.49 10.25
CA PRO A 40 2.38 18.96 9.41
C PRO A 40 1.23 19.97 9.28
N VAL A 41 0.73 20.12 8.06
CA VAL A 41 -0.41 20.98 7.73
C VAL A 41 -1.48 20.12 7.06
N HIS A 42 -2.72 20.27 7.49
CA HIS A 42 -3.87 19.68 6.80
C HIS A 42 -4.14 20.47 5.52
N ILE A 43 -3.98 19.84 4.36
CA ILE A 43 -4.19 20.47 3.05
C ILE A 43 -5.67 20.51 2.72
N GLY A 44 -6.39 19.42 2.99
CA GLY A 44 -7.82 19.31 2.76
C GLY A 44 -8.30 17.86 2.73
N MET A 45 -9.61 17.74 2.64
CA MET A 45 -10.28 16.46 2.43
C MET A 45 -11.36 16.62 1.37
N ASN A 46 -11.33 15.78 0.35
CA ASN A 46 -12.40 15.66 -0.61
C ASN A 46 -12.66 14.17 -0.88
N ARG A 47 -13.93 13.75 -0.82
CA ARG A 47 -14.30 12.33 -0.91
C ARG A 47 -13.53 11.52 0.15
N GLU A 48 -12.90 10.43 -0.26
CA GLU A 48 -12.03 9.57 0.56
C GLU A 48 -10.58 10.10 0.68
N TYR A 49 -10.21 11.17 -0.02
CA TYR A 49 -8.85 11.71 -0.07
C TYR A 49 -8.66 12.77 1.01
N ASN A 50 -8.05 12.38 2.11
CA ASN A 50 -7.68 13.25 3.22
C ASN A 50 -6.15 13.48 3.19
N ILE A 51 -5.71 14.73 3.10
CA ILE A 51 -4.32 15.05 2.76
C ILE A 51 -3.69 15.93 3.83
N TYR A 52 -2.49 15.51 4.27
CA TYR A 52 -1.59 16.30 5.10
C TYR A 52 -0.23 16.37 4.43
N THR A 53 0.44 17.50 4.60
CA THR A 53 1.81 17.71 4.09
C THR A 53 2.67 18.31 5.20
N GLY A 54 3.91 17.86 5.28
CA GLY A 54 4.94 18.38 6.19
C GLY A 54 6.32 18.11 5.61
N THR A 55 7.34 17.98 6.48
CA THR A 55 8.70 17.67 6.02
C THR A 55 9.29 16.49 6.81
N MET A 56 10.26 15.80 6.20
CA MET A 56 11.15 14.82 6.81
C MET A 56 12.54 14.97 6.21
N LEU A 57 13.56 15.04 7.05
CA LEU A 57 14.96 15.28 6.59
C LEU A 57 15.06 16.46 5.62
N GLY A 58 14.27 17.52 5.86
CA GLY A 58 14.22 18.72 5.02
C GLY A 58 13.49 18.56 3.68
N GLN A 59 12.98 17.36 3.36
CA GLN A 59 12.21 17.10 2.15
C GLN A 59 10.71 17.15 2.43
N LYS A 60 9.93 17.71 1.50
CA LYS A 60 8.46 17.73 1.61
C LYS A 60 7.90 16.31 1.45
N VAL A 61 7.09 15.90 2.41
CA VAL A 61 6.40 14.61 2.44
C VAL A 61 4.91 14.82 2.63
N SER A 62 4.11 13.92 2.09
CA SER A 62 2.66 13.98 2.23
C SER A 62 2.07 12.62 2.60
N VAL A 63 0.86 12.65 3.11
CA VAL A 63 -0.01 11.49 3.24
C VAL A 63 -1.33 11.82 2.56
N CYS A 64 -1.84 10.88 1.77
CA CYS A 64 -3.15 10.97 1.13
C CYS A 64 -3.85 9.62 1.28
N SER A 65 -5.03 9.60 1.89
CA SER A 65 -5.83 8.37 1.92
C SER A 65 -6.37 8.02 0.53
N THR A 66 -6.57 6.73 0.30
CA THR A 66 -7.01 6.24 -1.01
C THR A 66 -8.42 5.64 -1.00
N GLY A 67 -9.06 5.51 0.17
CA GLY A 67 -10.22 4.63 0.27
C GLY A 67 -9.83 3.17 0.06
N ILE A 68 -10.75 2.36 -0.45
CA ILE A 68 -10.59 0.92 -0.68
C ILE A 68 -10.65 0.63 -2.18
N GLY A 69 -9.68 -0.18 -2.64
CA GLY A 69 -9.69 -0.76 -3.99
C GLY A 69 -8.91 0.00 -5.04
N GLY A 70 -8.63 -0.69 -6.13
CA GLY A 70 -7.79 -0.22 -7.23
C GLY A 70 -8.25 1.08 -7.87
N PRO A 71 -9.53 1.27 -8.22
CA PRO A 71 -10.02 2.49 -8.88
C PRO A 71 -9.73 3.76 -8.09
N SER A 72 -10.05 3.78 -6.79
CA SER A 72 -9.81 4.94 -5.93
C SER A 72 -8.31 5.19 -5.70
N ALA A 73 -7.53 4.13 -5.48
CA ALA A 73 -6.10 4.24 -5.28
C ALA A 73 -5.36 4.73 -6.54
N SER A 74 -5.78 4.30 -7.73
CA SER A 74 -5.20 4.75 -9.01
C SER A 74 -5.47 6.22 -9.28
N ILE A 75 -6.68 6.71 -9.01
CA ILE A 75 -7.03 8.14 -9.12
C ILE A 75 -6.11 8.99 -8.22
N ALA A 76 -5.92 8.57 -6.96
CA ALA A 76 -5.03 9.27 -6.04
C ALA A 76 -3.60 9.34 -6.59
N MET A 77 -3.04 8.22 -7.06
CA MET A 77 -1.67 8.16 -7.57
C MET A 77 -1.49 9.01 -8.84
N GLU A 78 -2.43 8.93 -9.79
CA GLU A 78 -2.43 9.72 -11.02
C GLU A 78 -2.38 11.22 -10.70
N GLU A 79 -3.32 11.70 -9.89
CA GLU A 79 -3.43 13.12 -9.58
C GLU A 79 -2.26 13.63 -8.72
N LEU A 80 -1.76 12.83 -7.78
CA LEU A 80 -0.57 13.16 -6.99
C LEU A 80 0.68 13.21 -7.87
N ALA A 81 0.85 12.25 -8.79
CA ALA A 81 1.99 12.24 -9.72
C ALA A 81 1.93 13.42 -10.68
N ALA A 82 0.75 13.79 -11.19
CA ALA A 82 0.56 14.94 -12.07
C ALA A 82 1.02 16.26 -11.43
N ILE A 83 0.95 16.40 -10.09
CA ILE A 83 1.38 17.59 -9.36
C ILE A 83 2.77 17.48 -8.71
N GLY A 84 3.51 16.38 -8.99
CA GLY A 84 4.93 16.25 -8.70
C GLY A 84 5.34 15.21 -7.67
N ALA A 85 4.43 14.34 -7.21
CA ALA A 85 4.81 13.18 -6.43
C ALA A 85 5.45 12.11 -7.32
N ASP A 86 6.53 11.47 -6.85
CA ASP A 86 7.26 10.46 -7.63
C ASP A 86 7.62 9.19 -6.83
N THR A 87 7.30 9.17 -5.55
CA THR A 87 7.61 8.04 -4.67
C THR A 87 6.46 7.80 -3.69
N PHE A 88 5.93 6.60 -3.74
CA PHE A 88 4.73 6.22 -2.99
C PHE A 88 5.00 5.02 -2.08
N ILE A 89 4.53 5.10 -0.85
CA ILE A 89 4.51 3.95 0.09
C ILE A 89 3.07 3.71 0.53
N ARG A 90 2.51 2.58 0.09
CA ARG A 90 1.25 2.11 0.65
C ARG A 90 1.50 1.52 2.03
N VAL A 91 0.77 2.03 3.01
CA VAL A 91 0.76 1.51 4.37
C VAL A 91 -0.66 1.02 4.70
N GLY A 92 -0.80 -0.27 4.90
CA GLY A 92 -2.11 -0.89 5.05
C GLY A 92 -2.19 -1.96 6.12
N THR A 93 -3.35 -2.64 6.12
CA THR A 93 -3.55 -3.89 6.84
C THR A 93 -3.76 -5.02 5.84
N CYS A 94 -3.48 -6.25 6.25
CA CYS A 94 -3.72 -7.44 5.44
C CYS A 94 -4.23 -8.61 6.27
N GLY A 95 -4.89 -9.55 5.60
CA GLY A 95 -5.14 -10.88 6.14
C GLY A 95 -4.03 -11.84 5.71
N GLY A 96 -3.41 -12.56 6.64
CA GLY A 96 -2.44 -13.60 6.34
C GLY A 96 -3.07 -14.77 5.55
N ILE A 97 -2.32 -15.31 4.59
CA ILE A 97 -2.64 -16.55 3.86
C ILE A 97 -1.67 -17.65 4.27
N ALA A 98 -0.37 -17.36 4.23
CA ALA A 98 0.66 -18.31 4.67
C ALA A 98 0.56 -18.56 6.17
N MET A 99 0.71 -19.83 6.58
CA MET A 99 0.53 -20.26 7.96
C MET A 99 1.53 -19.65 8.94
N ASP A 100 2.66 -19.16 8.44
CA ASP A 100 3.69 -18.50 9.22
C ASP A 100 3.43 -17.01 9.47
N VAL A 101 2.46 -16.39 8.82
CA VAL A 101 2.06 -14.99 9.05
C VAL A 101 1.07 -14.92 10.21
N LEU A 102 1.47 -14.23 11.28
CA LEU A 102 0.65 -14.03 12.49
C LEU A 102 0.08 -12.62 12.55
N PRO A 103 -1.05 -12.41 13.22
CA PRO A 103 -1.46 -11.06 13.62
C PRO A 103 -0.34 -10.36 14.39
N GLY A 104 -0.05 -9.11 14.04
CA GLY A 104 1.08 -8.34 14.57
C GLY A 104 2.34 -8.35 13.69
N ASP A 105 2.47 -9.31 12.79
CA ASP A 105 3.59 -9.36 11.83
C ASP A 105 3.48 -8.27 10.76
N VAL A 106 4.62 -7.92 10.17
CA VAL A 106 4.68 -7.02 9.01
C VAL A 106 4.92 -7.82 7.74
N VAL A 107 4.12 -7.54 6.71
CA VAL A 107 4.28 -8.11 5.37
C VAL A 107 4.74 -7.01 4.42
N VAL A 108 5.89 -7.20 3.75
CA VAL A 108 6.39 -6.33 2.69
C VAL A 108 6.16 -7.04 1.35
N ALA A 109 5.39 -6.42 0.47
CA ALA A 109 5.08 -7.02 -0.83
C ALA A 109 6.28 -6.95 -1.78
N THR A 110 6.64 -8.08 -2.39
CA THR A 110 7.63 -8.18 -3.47
C THR A 110 6.98 -8.35 -4.84
N GLY A 111 5.67 -8.45 -4.88
CA GLY A 111 4.82 -8.54 -6.04
C GLY A 111 3.38 -8.71 -5.59
N ALA A 112 2.44 -8.50 -6.49
CA ALA A 112 1.02 -8.69 -6.21
C ALA A 112 0.33 -9.50 -7.31
N ILE A 113 -0.57 -10.40 -6.91
CA ILE A 113 -1.46 -11.09 -7.84
C ILE A 113 -2.48 -10.08 -8.36
N ARG A 114 -2.58 -9.94 -9.67
CA ARG A 114 -3.52 -9.07 -10.37
C ARG A 114 -4.91 -9.73 -10.45
N TYR A 115 -5.55 -9.91 -9.28
CA TYR A 115 -6.91 -10.43 -9.19
C TYR A 115 -7.91 -9.28 -8.95
N GLU A 116 -7.68 -8.18 -9.66
CA GLU A 116 -8.47 -6.97 -9.73
C GLU A 116 -8.47 -6.46 -11.19
N HIS A 117 -9.33 -5.52 -11.53
CA HIS A 117 -9.50 -5.09 -12.92
C HIS A 117 -8.81 -3.78 -13.26
N THR A 118 -8.54 -2.91 -12.30
CA THR A 118 -7.92 -1.59 -12.54
C THR A 118 -6.59 -1.72 -13.27
N SER A 119 -5.72 -2.63 -12.85
CA SER A 119 -4.41 -2.81 -13.48
C SER A 119 -4.49 -3.29 -14.93
N LEU A 120 -5.61 -3.95 -15.33
CA LEU A 120 -5.81 -4.42 -16.70
C LEU A 120 -6.08 -3.26 -17.67
N GLU A 121 -6.54 -2.12 -17.20
CA GLU A 121 -6.74 -0.92 -18.00
C GLU A 121 -5.44 -0.13 -18.20
N TYR A 122 -4.37 -0.43 -17.44
CA TYR A 122 -3.05 0.20 -17.55
C TYR A 122 -2.02 -0.67 -18.28
N ALA A 123 -2.12 -1.98 -18.17
CA ALA A 123 -1.15 -2.89 -18.79
C ALA A 123 -1.75 -4.27 -19.07
N PRO A 124 -1.29 -4.98 -20.12
CA PRO A 124 -1.74 -6.34 -20.39
C PRO A 124 -1.44 -7.27 -19.22
N ILE A 125 -2.20 -8.38 -19.10
CA ILE A 125 -2.12 -9.28 -17.94
C ILE A 125 -0.73 -9.90 -17.74
N GLU A 126 0.04 -10.05 -18.80
CA GLU A 126 1.40 -10.59 -18.80
C GLU A 126 2.40 -9.65 -18.13
N PHE A 127 2.09 -8.34 -18.02
CA PHE A 127 2.94 -7.40 -17.31
C PHE A 127 2.78 -7.65 -15.79
N PRO A 128 3.87 -7.94 -15.05
CA PRO A 128 3.77 -8.28 -13.64
C PRO A 128 3.51 -7.03 -12.78
N ALA A 129 2.70 -7.19 -11.74
CA ALA A 129 2.55 -6.17 -10.70
C ALA A 129 3.70 -6.31 -9.69
N VAL A 130 4.78 -5.58 -9.92
CA VAL A 130 5.97 -5.57 -9.06
C VAL A 130 6.24 -4.17 -8.50
N PRO A 131 6.62 -4.07 -7.21
CA PRO A 131 7.01 -2.79 -6.61
C PRO A 131 8.38 -2.34 -7.08
N ASP A 132 8.70 -1.07 -6.81
CA ASP A 132 10.07 -0.55 -6.94
C ASP A 132 11.01 -1.29 -5.98
N PHE A 133 12.18 -1.69 -6.49
CA PHE A 133 13.14 -2.51 -5.75
C PHE A 133 13.74 -1.76 -4.56
N ASP A 134 14.14 -0.51 -4.74
CA ASP A 134 14.80 0.28 -3.70
C ASP A 134 13.83 0.63 -2.57
N VAL A 135 12.58 0.99 -2.91
CA VAL A 135 11.53 1.22 -1.92
C VAL A 135 11.23 -0.07 -1.14
N THR A 136 11.17 -1.21 -1.83
CA THR A 136 10.92 -2.52 -1.18
C THR A 136 12.07 -2.93 -0.26
N ALA A 137 13.31 -2.72 -0.68
CA ALA A 137 14.51 -2.98 0.13
C ALA A 137 14.51 -2.08 1.39
N ALA A 138 14.16 -0.81 1.23
CA ALA A 138 14.05 0.13 2.35
C ALA A 138 12.94 -0.30 3.34
N LEU A 139 11.78 -0.73 2.86
CA LEU A 139 10.68 -1.23 3.69
C LEU A 139 11.09 -2.48 4.49
N LYS A 140 11.77 -3.43 3.85
CA LYS A 140 12.28 -4.64 4.53
C LYS A 140 13.29 -4.26 5.62
N ALA A 141 14.29 -3.46 5.26
CA ALA A 141 15.34 -3.06 6.20
C ALA A 141 14.76 -2.24 7.38
N ALA A 142 13.78 -1.37 7.13
CA ALA A 142 13.08 -0.61 8.15
C ALA A 142 12.34 -1.53 9.12
N SER A 143 11.58 -2.49 8.60
CA SER A 143 10.82 -3.44 9.41
C SER A 143 11.73 -4.27 10.33
N GLU A 144 12.83 -4.80 9.78
CA GLU A 144 13.83 -5.57 10.55
C GLU A 144 14.52 -4.71 11.62
N SER A 145 14.90 -3.46 11.28
CA SER A 145 15.56 -2.54 12.25
C SER A 145 14.66 -2.12 13.41
N LEU A 146 13.35 -2.11 13.19
CA LEU A 146 12.34 -1.83 14.22
C LEU A 146 11.97 -3.08 15.04
N GLY A 147 12.55 -4.24 14.73
CA GLY A 147 12.33 -5.49 15.46
C GLY A 147 11.01 -6.20 15.12
N TYR A 148 10.33 -5.83 14.05
CA TYR A 148 9.13 -6.55 13.61
C TYR A 148 9.49 -7.90 13.02
N ARG A 149 8.64 -8.90 13.28
CA ARG A 149 8.67 -10.14 12.53
C ARG A 149 8.19 -9.85 11.11
N THR A 150 9.12 -9.93 10.15
CA THR A 150 8.93 -9.46 8.80
C THR A 150 8.80 -10.61 7.82
N HIS A 151 7.76 -10.58 7.01
CA HIS A 151 7.56 -11.48 5.88
C HIS A 151 7.72 -10.69 4.57
N THR A 152 8.46 -11.25 3.64
CA THR A 152 8.55 -10.73 2.27
C THR A 152 7.97 -11.74 1.31
N GLY A 153 7.22 -11.31 0.31
CA GLY A 153 6.65 -12.21 -0.69
C GLY A 153 5.49 -11.59 -1.47
N VAL A 154 4.91 -12.43 -2.32
CA VAL A 154 3.76 -12.04 -3.13
C VAL A 154 2.52 -11.90 -2.23
N VAL A 155 1.74 -10.86 -2.48
CA VAL A 155 0.42 -10.66 -1.87
C VAL A 155 -0.69 -10.87 -2.90
N GLN A 156 -1.86 -11.28 -2.45
CA GLN A 156 -3.05 -11.32 -3.31
C GLN A 156 -3.75 -9.98 -3.23
N CYS A 157 -3.97 -9.35 -4.40
CA CYS A 157 -4.77 -8.14 -4.53
C CYS A 157 -6.09 -8.47 -5.22
N LYS A 158 -7.22 -8.08 -4.62
CA LYS A 158 -8.57 -8.43 -5.07
C LYS A 158 -9.52 -7.24 -5.05
N ASP A 159 -10.58 -7.32 -5.85
CA ASP A 159 -11.69 -6.35 -5.83
C ASP A 159 -12.80 -6.70 -4.84
N SER A 160 -13.04 -8.00 -4.58
CA SER A 160 -14.12 -8.42 -3.72
C SER A 160 -13.64 -8.89 -2.34
N PHE A 161 -13.93 -8.10 -1.31
CA PHE A 161 -13.68 -8.50 0.08
C PHE A 161 -14.47 -9.77 0.45
N TYR A 162 -15.75 -9.79 0.19
CA TYR A 162 -16.62 -10.90 0.55
C TYR A 162 -16.46 -12.13 -0.35
N GLY A 163 -15.89 -11.97 -1.55
CA GLY A 163 -15.47 -13.12 -2.38
C GLY A 163 -14.41 -13.99 -1.70
N GLN A 164 -13.61 -13.42 -0.79
CA GLN A 164 -12.67 -14.17 0.03
C GLN A 164 -13.31 -14.66 1.35
N HIS A 165 -14.02 -13.78 2.06
CA HIS A 165 -14.43 -14.03 3.45
C HIS A 165 -15.77 -14.79 3.58
N SER A 166 -16.56 -14.85 2.51
CA SER A 166 -17.82 -15.57 2.45
C SER A 166 -18.02 -16.14 1.04
N PRO A 167 -17.04 -16.90 0.49
CA PRO A 167 -17.09 -17.37 -0.90
C PRO A 167 -18.32 -18.23 -1.19
N GLU A 168 -18.83 -18.96 -0.20
CA GLU A 168 -20.02 -19.81 -0.30
C GLU A 168 -21.28 -19.05 -0.66
N LYS A 169 -21.33 -17.74 -0.45
CA LYS A 169 -22.45 -16.87 -0.84
C LYS A 169 -22.37 -16.39 -2.28
N SER A 170 -21.22 -16.62 -2.93
CA SER A 170 -20.98 -16.17 -4.31
C SER A 170 -21.45 -17.18 -5.33
N PRO A 171 -22.12 -16.74 -6.43
CA PRO A 171 -22.44 -17.63 -7.55
C PRO A 171 -21.23 -18.31 -8.20
N VAL A 172 -20.04 -17.72 -8.05
CA VAL A 172 -18.77 -18.22 -8.61
C VAL A 172 -17.86 -18.85 -7.55
N TYR A 173 -18.43 -19.36 -6.45
CA TYR A 173 -17.67 -19.82 -5.29
C TYR A 173 -16.65 -20.92 -5.62
N TYR A 174 -16.92 -21.81 -6.56
CA TYR A 174 -15.98 -22.86 -6.97
C TYR A 174 -14.67 -22.28 -7.51
N ASP A 175 -14.78 -21.26 -8.38
CA ASP A 175 -13.59 -20.55 -8.92
C ASP A 175 -12.82 -19.86 -7.81
N LEU A 176 -13.51 -19.19 -6.90
CA LEU A 176 -12.89 -18.52 -5.76
C LEU A 176 -12.11 -19.49 -4.87
N LEU A 177 -12.67 -20.65 -4.55
CA LEU A 177 -12.01 -21.68 -3.73
C LEU A 177 -10.81 -22.30 -4.44
N GLN A 178 -10.90 -22.58 -5.75
CA GLN A 178 -9.80 -23.15 -6.51
C GLN A 178 -8.63 -22.17 -6.64
N LYS A 179 -8.90 -20.89 -6.89
CA LYS A 179 -7.89 -19.84 -6.92
C LYS A 179 -7.22 -19.66 -5.56
N TRP A 180 -8.01 -19.62 -4.48
CA TRP A 180 -7.49 -19.53 -3.13
C TRP A 180 -6.52 -20.67 -2.80
N GLU A 181 -6.90 -21.91 -3.14
CA GLU A 181 -6.04 -23.06 -2.94
C GLU A 181 -4.74 -22.98 -3.76
N SER A 182 -4.80 -22.46 -4.98
CA SER A 182 -3.64 -22.24 -5.82
C SER A 182 -2.69 -21.22 -5.18
N TRP A 183 -3.21 -20.12 -4.64
CA TRP A 183 -2.39 -19.10 -3.98
C TRP A 183 -1.70 -19.62 -2.72
N LYS A 184 -2.38 -20.44 -1.93
CA LYS A 184 -1.77 -21.13 -0.78
C LYS A 184 -0.58 -22.00 -1.22
N ARG A 185 -0.77 -22.81 -2.26
CA ARG A 185 0.28 -23.68 -2.80
C ARG A 185 1.45 -22.90 -3.39
N LEU A 186 1.22 -21.71 -3.93
CA LEU A 186 2.25 -20.80 -4.42
C LEU A 186 2.96 -20.03 -3.30
N GLY A 187 2.55 -20.19 -2.05
CA GLY A 187 3.18 -19.53 -0.90
C GLY A 187 2.88 -18.04 -0.77
N VAL A 188 1.73 -17.59 -1.30
CA VAL A 188 1.28 -16.20 -1.17
C VAL A 188 1.16 -15.84 0.31
N LYS A 189 1.73 -14.70 0.70
CA LYS A 189 1.87 -14.34 2.11
C LYS A 189 0.58 -13.78 2.72
N ALA A 190 -0.06 -12.87 2.03
CA ALA A 190 -1.21 -12.14 2.57
C ALA A 190 -2.15 -11.67 1.47
N SER A 191 -3.31 -11.17 1.87
CA SER A 191 -4.36 -10.64 1.01
C SER A 191 -4.68 -9.18 1.38
N GLU A 192 -4.81 -8.33 0.36
CA GLU A 192 -5.16 -6.92 0.45
C GLU A 192 -5.92 -6.50 -0.83
N MET A 193 -6.08 -5.19 -1.12
CA MET A 193 -7.01 -4.77 -2.19
C MET A 193 -6.46 -3.70 -3.16
N GLU A 194 -5.20 -3.23 -3.05
CA GLU A 194 -4.73 -2.08 -3.84
C GLU A 194 -3.36 -2.24 -4.50
N SER A 195 -2.48 -3.11 -3.99
CA SER A 195 -1.08 -3.15 -4.43
C SER A 195 -0.88 -3.48 -5.90
N ALA A 196 -1.68 -4.39 -6.48
CA ALA A 196 -1.51 -4.72 -7.89
C ALA A 196 -1.81 -3.52 -8.78
N ALA A 197 -2.91 -2.81 -8.52
CA ALA A 197 -3.23 -1.58 -9.22
C ALA A 197 -2.12 -0.53 -9.04
N LEU A 198 -1.71 -0.26 -7.80
CA LEU A 198 -0.69 0.75 -7.51
C LEU A 198 0.67 0.44 -8.17
N PHE A 199 1.12 -0.81 -8.17
CA PHE A 199 2.39 -1.18 -8.80
C PHE A 199 2.36 -1.02 -10.32
N VAL A 200 1.25 -1.41 -10.95
CA VAL A 200 1.11 -1.28 -12.42
C VAL A 200 0.92 0.18 -12.83
N VAL A 201 0.12 0.95 -12.09
CA VAL A 201 -0.05 2.40 -12.33
C VAL A 201 1.27 3.13 -12.13
N ALA A 202 2.03 2.82 -11.07
CA ALA A 202 3.34 3.41 -10.84
C ALA A 202 4.31 3.14 -12.00
N ALA A 203 4.32 1.91 -12.52
CA ALA A 203 5.13 1.56 -13.69
C ALA A 203 4.69 2.35 -14.94
N ALA A 204 3.39 2.50 -15.17
CA ALA A 204 2.85 3.28 -16.29
C ALA A 204 3.20 4.77 -16.21
N LEU A 205 3.25 5.32 -14.99
CA LEU A 205 3.58 6.72 -14.74
C LEU A 205 5.10 6.98 -14.62
N GLY A 206 5.92 5.93 -14.54
CA GLY A 206 7.37 6.05 -14.32
C GLY A 206 7.74 6.55 -12.92
N VAL A 207 6.92 6.22 -11.91
CA VAL A 207 7.12 6.59 -10.49
C VAL A 207 7.42 5.36 -9.64
N ARG A 208 7.98 5.56 -8.44
CA ARG A 208 8.31 4.47 -7.51
C ARG A 208 7.14 4.16 -6.59
N CYS A 209 6.85 2.88 -6.37
CA CYS A 209 5.84 2.45 -5.39
C CYS A 209 6.27 1.19 -4.66
N GLY A 210 6.04 1.14 -3.35
CA GLY A 210 6.18 -0.05 -2.52
C GLY A 210 5.02 -0.17 -1.53
N SER A 211 4.82 -1.36 -0.97
CA SER A 211 3.73 -1.62 -0.02
C SER A 211 4.18 -2.42 1.18
N CYS A 212 3.71 -2.01 2.36
CA CYS A 212 3.83 -2.80 3.58
C CYS A 212 2.52 -2.83 4.36
N PHE A 213 2.31 -3.93 5.05
CA PHE A 213 1.06 -4.22 5.73
C PHE A 213 1.30 -4.73 7.15
N HIS A 214 0.42 -4.34 8.05
CA HIS A 214 0.26 -4.98 9.34
C HIS A 214 -0.74 -6.12 9.21
N ALA A 215 -0.33 -7.35 9.52
CA ALA A 215 -1.23 -8.49 9.51
C ALA A 215 -2.18 -8.40 10.70
N VAL A 216 -3.49 -8.36 10.44
CA VAL A 216 -4.50 -8.23 11.50
C VAL A 216 -5.21 -9.55 11.80
N TRP A 217 -5.13 -10.50 10.89
CA TRP A 217 -5.82 -11.78 10.98
C TRP A 217 -5.22 -12.79 9.99
N ASN A 218 -5.45 -14.09 10.19
CA ASN A 218 -5.05 -15.14 9.26
C ASN A 218 -6.15 -16.20 9.14
N GLN A 219 -6.81 -16.21 7.99
CA GLN A 219 -7.94 -17.08 7.68
C GLN A 219 -7.60 -18.58 7.75
N GLU A 220 -6.42 -18.97 7.30
CA GLU A 220 -6.03 -20.37 7.25
C GLU A 220 -5.67 -20.89 8.64
N ARG A 221 -5.08 -20.05 9.49
CA ARG A 221 -4.83 -20.38 10.90
C ARG A 221 -6.12 -20.53 11.68
N GLU A 222 -7.10 -19.65 11.46
CA GLU A 222 -8.41 -19.74 12.09
C GLU A 222 -9.11 -21.05 11.70
N LYS A 223 -9.14 -21.39 10.40
CA LYS A 223 -9.69 -22.65 9.91
C LYS A 223 -8.99 -23.88 10.49
N ALA A 224 -7.70 -23.78 10.76
CA ALA A 224 -6.90 -24.83 11.39
C ALA A 224 -7.02 -24.88 12.92
N GLY A 225 -7.80 -23.99 13.53
CA GLY A 225 -7.94 -23.90 14.99
C GLY A 225 -6.65 -23.48 15.71
N LEU A 226 -5.73 -22.82 15.03
CA LEU A 226 -4.47 -22.37 15.59
C LEU A 226 -4.61 -21.01 16.27
N ALA A 227 -3.80 -20.79 17.32
CA ALA A 227 -3.79 -19.53 18.05
C ALA A 227 -3.52 -18.34 17.13
N MET A 228 -4.33 -17.31 17.31
CA MET A 228 -4.16 -16.00 16.68
C MET A 228 -4.10 -14.96 17.79
N PRO A 229 -2.90 -14.46 18.13
CA PRO A 229 -2.79 -13.35 19.07
C PRO A 229 -3.56 -12.15 18.52
N MET A 230 -4.48 -11.61 19.32
CA MET A 230 -5.19 -10.39 18.95
C MET A 230 -4.21 -9.22 19.00
N THR A 231 -4.23 -8.39 17.97
CA THR A 231 -3.52 -7.11 17.97
C THR A 231 -4.50 -5.99 17.66
N GLU A 232 -4.55 -5.01 18.53
CA GLU A 232 -5.27 -3.75 18.27
C GLU A 232 -4.36 -2.69 17.66
N ASP A 233 -3.04 -2.85 17.84
CA ASP A 233 -2.03 -1.93 17.29
C ASP A 233 -1.80 -2.23 15.81
N THR A 234 -2.36 -1.42 14.94
CA THR A 234 -2.12 -1.44 13.48
C THR A 234 -1.05 -0.45 13.05
N THR A 235 -0.30 0.13 13.99
CA THR A 235 0.71 1.17 13.69
C THR A 235 2.01 0.61 13.13
N GLY A 236 2.24 -0.70 13.21
CA GLY A 236 3.47 -1.33 12.72
C GLY A 236 3.82 -0.97 11.29
N ALA A 237 2.88 -1.12 10.35
CA ALA A 237 3.11 -0.75 8.96
C ALA A 237 3.38 0.77 8.78
N VAL A 238 2.74 1.62 9.59
CA VAL A 238 2.99 3.07 9.58
C VAL A 238 4.43 3.36 10.01
N LYS A 239 4.88 2.82 11.16
CA LYS A 239 6.25 3.02 11.68
C LYS A 239 7.29 2.52 10.68
N VAL A 240 7.03 1.36 10.06
CA VAL A 240 7.90 0.81 9.00
C VAL A 240 7.93 1.73 7.77
N GLY A 241 6.78 2.22 7.31
CA GLY A 241 6.71 3.16 6.20
C GLY A 241 7.48 4.46 6.48
N ILE A 242 7.33 5.02 7.69
CA ILE A 242 8.04 6.23 8.13
C ILE A 242 9.56 6.01 8.12
N GLU A 243 10.03 4.91 8.69
CA GLU A 243 11.47 4.61 8.69
C GLU A 243 11.99 4.32 7.27
N ALA A 244 11.20 3.63 6.45
CA ALA A 244 11.56 3.34 5.06
C ALA A 244 11.68 4.62 4.22
N ILE A 245 10.73 5.57 4.35
CA ILE A 245 10.77 6.80 3.55
C ILE A 245 11.99 7.66 3.94
N LYS A 246 12.40 7.67 5.22
CA LYS A 246 13.63 8.35 5.64
C LYS A 246 14.86 7.75 4.97
N ARG A 247 14.93 6.42 4.84
CA ARG A 247 16.02 5.73 4.13
C ARG A 247 16.02 6.07 2.64
N VAL A 248 14.86 6.11 2.00
CA VAL A 248 14.73 6.49 0.58
C VAL A 248 15.14 7.95 0.38
N ILE A 249 14.69 8.87 1.23
CA ILE A 249 15.09 10.29 1.18
C ILE A 249 16.61 10.44 1.33
N ALA A 250 17.21 9.78 2.32
CA ALA A 250 18.65 9.83 2.54
C ALA A 250 19.44 9.35 1.31
N ALA A 251 19.05 8.19 0.76
CA ALA A 251 19.66 7.65 -0.45
C ALA A 251 19.48 8.58 -1.67
N ASP A 252 18.31 9.19 -1.84
CA ASP A 252 18.05 10.14 -2.93
C ASP A 252 18.95 11.39 -2.79
N LEU A 253 19.10 11.92 -1.58
CA LEU A 253 19.98 13.07 -1.32
C LEU A 253 21.46 12.75 -1.59
N GLU A 254 21.93 11.56 -1.20
CA GLU A 254 23.29 11.08 -1.50
C GLU A 254 23.55 10.96 -3.01
N ASN A 255 22.52 10.60 -3.78
CA ASN A 255 22.59 10.43 -5.23
C ASN A 255 22.23 11.71 -6.01
N GLY A 256 22.01 12.85 -5.33
CA GLY A 256 21.72 14.15 -5.96
C GLY A 256 20.35 14.22 -6.63
N LYS A 257 19.37 13.48 -6.14
CA LYS A 257 18.00 13.42 -6.67
C LYS A 257 17.03 14.34 -5.93
#